data_9af1db2a1889d771c09bb325f37757cc
#
_entry.id   9af1db2a1889d771c09bb325f37757cc
#
_cell.length_a   1.000
_cell.length_b   1.000
_cell.length_c   1.000
_cell.angle_alpha   90.00
_cell.angle_beta   90.00
_cell.angle_gamma   90.00
#
_symmetry.space_group_name_H-M   'P 1'
#
loop_
_entity.id
_entity.type
_entity.pdbx_description
1 polymer ?
#
loop_
_entity_poly.entity_id
_entity_poly.type
_entity_poly.pdbx_seq_one_letter_code
_entity_poly.pdbx_strand_id
1 'polypeptide(L)'
;MRKSKPKKRIILPDPKFNDVLVTRFVNDLMVDGKKNVAYDIFYDALDMIGKKMKESEVSPLEVWKKALQNITSQVEVRSRRVGGATFQIPQEIRDSRKVSISIKNMISFSRKRSGRSMAEKLSAEIMAAYNEEGGAFKKKEDTHRMADANKAFSHFRF
;
A
#
# COMPACT_ATOMS: atom_id res chain seq x y z
N MET A 1 0.86 -30.87 -6.65
CA MET A 1 0.98 -29.51 -7.24
C MET A 1 -0.36 -29.09 -7.85
N ARG A 2 -0.80 -27.82 -7.69
CA ARG A 2 -2.03 -27.32 -8.33
C ARG A 2 -1.79 -27.17 -9.83
N LYS A 3 -2.52 -27.90 -10.66
CA LYS A 3 -2.44 -27.82 -12.13
C LYS A 3 -3.11 -26.57 -12.71
N SER A 4 -4.12 -26.00 -12.04
CA SER A 4 -4.89 -24.84 -12.50
C SER A 4 -4.71 -23.63 -11.58
N LYS A 5 -4.70 -22.42 -12.18
CA LYS A 5 -4.73 -21.17 -11.43
C LYS A 5 -6.13 -20.97 -10.83
N PRO A 6 -6.24 -20.44 -9.60
CA PRO A 6 -7.54 -20.12 -9.02
C PRO A 6 -8.25 -19.05 -9.85
N LYS A 7 -9.58 -19.18 -10.00
CA LYS A 7 -10.41 -18.15 -10.65
C LYS A 7 -10.30 -16.84 -9.87
N LYS A 8 -10.06 -15.73 -10.57
CA LYS A 8 -10.09 -14.40 -9.95
C LYS A 8 -11.52 -14.02 -9.60
N ARG A 9 -11.76 -13.62 -8.35
CA ARG A 9 -13.05 -13.09 -7.94
C ARG A 9 -13.23 -11.67 -8.47
N ILE A 10 -14.43 -11.36 -8.96
CA ILE A 10 -14.81 -10.02 -9.37
C ILE A 10 -15.03 -9.19 -8.09
N ILE A 11 -14.37 -8.05 -8.00
CA ILE A 11 -14.52 -7.11 -6.90
C ILE A 11 -15.46 -6.01 -7.39
N LEU A 12 -16.59 -5.84 -6.69
CA LEU A 12 -17.53 -4.76 -6.98
C LEU A 12 -16.94 -3.42 -6.57
N PRO A 13 -17.25 -2.33 -7.30
CA PRO A 13 -16.80 -0.99 -6.94
C PRO A 13 -17.42 -0.53 -5.62
N ASP A 14 -16.82 0.51 -5.04
CA ASP A 14 -17.28 1.15 -3.83
C ASP A 14 -18.60 1.92 -4.07
N PRO A 15 -19.57 1.86 -3.12
CA PRO A 15 -20.87 2.54 -3.31
C PRO A 15 -20.79 4.07 -3.32
N LYS A 16 -19.82 4.70 -2.63
CA LYS A 16 -19.69 6.17 -2.53
C LYS A 16 -18.91 6.76 -3.71
N PHE A 17 -17.80 6.15 -4.09
CA PHE A 17 -16.89 6.67 -5.12
C PHE A 17 -16.88 5.86 -6.41
N ASN A 18 -17.62 4.77 -6.46
CA ASN A 18 -17.68 3.83 -7.60
C ASN A 18 -16.29 3.37 -8.10
N ASP A 19 -15.37 3.15 -7.16
CA ASP A 19 -13.97 2.80 -7.44
C ASP A 19 -13.59 1.43 -6.84
N VAL A 20 -13.10 0.54 -7.69
CA VAL A 20 -12.65 -0.82 -7.32
C VAL A 20 -11.41 -0.78 -6.41
N LEU A 21 -10.55 0.24 -6.55
CA LEU A 21 -9.35 0.39 -5.73
C LEU A 21 -9.71 0.67 -4.27
N VAL A 22 -10.75 1.47 -4.04
CA VAL A 22 -11.29 1.74 -2.69
C VAL A 22 -11.78 0.45 -2.06
N THR A 23 -12.57 -0.36 -2.77
CA THR A 23 -13.05 -1.65 -2.25
C THR A 23 -11.89 -2.58 -1.91
N ARG A 24 -10.83 -2.62 -2.71
CA ARG A 24 -9.62 -3.42 -2.42
C ARG A 24 -8.93 -2.94 -1.15
N PHE A 25 -8.80 -1.62 -0.99
CA PHE A 25 -8.21 -1.03 0.20
C PHE A 25 -9.01 -1.35 1.46
N VAL A 26 -10.33 -1.20 1.41
CA VAL A 26 -11.24 -1.53 2.52
C VAL A 26 -11.19 -3.01 2.88
N ASN A 27 -11.10 -3.90 1.89
CA ASN A 27 -10.96 -5.33 2.14
C ASN A 27 -9.64 -5.68 2.86
N ASP A 28 -8.53 -5.00 2.54
CA ASP A 28 -7.24 -5.19 3.23
C ASP A 28 -7.20 -4.48 4.60
N LEU A 29 -7.97 -3.39 4.78
CA LEU A 29 -8.12 -2.68 6.06
C LEU A 29 -8.99 -3.45 7.05
N MET A 30 -9.95 -4.21 6.56
CA MET A 30 -10.92 -4.97 7.35
C MET A 30 -10.25 -5.96 8.31
N VAL A 31 -10.76 -6.03 9.54
CA VAL A 31 -10.38 -7.01 10.56
C VAL A 31 -11.66 -7.76 11.00
N ASP A 32 -11.56 -9.05 11.25
CA ASP A 32 -12.65 -9.91 11.75
C ASP A 32 -13.93 -9.89 10.90
N GLY A 33 -13.82 -9.61 9.61
CA GLY A 33 -14.97 -9.53 8.71
C GLY A 33 -15.84 -8.28 8.88
N LYS A 34 -15.44 -7.30 9.70
CA LYS A 34 -16.18 -6.07 9.99
C LYS A 34 -16.04 -5.06 8.85
N LYS A 35 -16.66 -5.34 7.71
CA LYS A 35 -16.46 -4.55 6.49
C LYS A 35 -17.04 -3.14 6.59
N ASN A 36 -18.21 -2.95 7.18
CA ASN A 36 -18.84 -1.64 7.34
C ASN A 36 -17.97 -0.72 8.19
N VAL A 37 -17.43 -1.20 9.29
CA VAL A 37 -16.49 -0.42 10.13
C VAL A 37 -15.23 0.00 9.35
N ALA A 38 -14.74 -0.86 8.44
CA ALA A 38 -13.60 -0.51 7.60
C ALA A 38 -13.95 0.56 6.55
N TYR A 39 -15.18 0.57 6.02
CA TYR A 39 -15.68 1.66 5.17
C TYR A 39 -15.77 2.97 5.95
N ASP A 40 -16.37 2.96 7.14
CA ASP A 40 -16.51 4.15 7.99
C ASP A 40 -15.12 4.74 8.29
N ILE A 41 -14.15 3.92 8.70
CA ILE A 41 -12.77 4.35 8.94
C ILE A 41 -12.17 5.03 7.69
N PHE A 42 -12.38 4.46 6.52
CA PHE A 42 -11.82 5.01 5.28
C PHE A 42 -12.49 6.33 4.90
N TYR A 43 -13.83 6.41 4.98
CA TYR A 43 -14.57 7.63 4.67
C TYR A 43 -14.26 8.75 5.65
N ASP A 44 -14.22 8.47 6.95
CA ASP A 44 -13.82 9.43 7.98
C ASP A 44 -12.40 9.95 7.74
N ALA A 45 -11.48 9.08 7.34
CA ALA A 45 -10.12 9.49 7.01
C ALA A 45 -10.09 10.46 5.81
N LEU A 46 -10.86 10.19 4.75
CA LEU A 46 -10.98 11.11 3.60
C LEU A 46 -11.65 12.43 3.99
N ASP A 47 -12.68 12.41 4.82
CA ASP A 47 -13.35 13.63 5.32
C ASP A 47 -12.38 14.48 6.16
N MET A 48 -11.52 13.85 6.97
CA MET A 48 -10.46 14.53 7.71
C MET A 48 -9.43 15.18 6.78
N ILE A 49 -9.06 14.51 5.68
CA ILE A 49 -8.16 15.07 4.66
C ILE A 49 -8.82 16.27 3.99
N GLY A 50 -10.08 16.16 3.59
CA GLY A 50 -10.81 17.27 2.99
C GLY A 50 -10.93 18.49 3.91
N LYS A 51 -11.08 18.27 5.23
CA LYS A 51 -11.08 19.37 6.21
C LYS A 51 -9.72 20.06 6.34
N LYS A 52 -8.62 19.31 6.20
CA LYS A 52 -7.25 19.86 6.29
C LYS A 52 -6.81 20.55 5.00
N MET A 53 -7.32 20.10 3.86
CA MET A 53 -6.94 20.61 2.53
C MET A 53 -8.02 21.48 1.89
N LYS A 54 -8.77 22.23 2.68
CA LYS A 54 -9.89 23.07 2.20
C LYS A 54 -9.52 24.07 1.09
N GLU A 55 -8.27 24.50 1.05
CA GLU A 55 -7.77 25.49 0.08
C GLU A 55 -7.28 24.83 -1.23
N SER A 56 -7.19 23.51 -1.29
CA SER A 56 -6.75 22.83 -2.49
C SER A 56 -7.94 22.37 -3.35
N GLU A 57 -7.86 22.56 -4.65
CA GLU A 57 -8.88 22.11 -5.63
C GLU A 57 -8.89 20.58 -5.81
N VAL A 58 -7.93 19.86 -5.17
CA VAL A 58 -7.75 18.41 -5.33
C VAL A 58 -8.72 17.65 -4.42
N SER A 59 -9.44 16.69 -4.99
CA SER A 59 -10.36 15.85 -4.21
C SER A 59 -9.60 14.95 -3.22
N PRO A 60 -10.16 14.69 -2.00
CA PRO A 60 -9.52 13.80 -1.01
C PRO A 60 -9.23 12.40 -1.56
N LEU A 61 -10.04 11.91 -2.50
CA LEU A 61 -9.82 10.63 -3.19
C LEU A 61 -8.57 10.67 -4.08
N GLU A 62 -8.35 11.77 -4.79
CA GLU A 62 -7.15 11.95 -5.64
C GLU A 62 -5.88 12.08 -4.79
N VAL A 63 -5.95 12.78 -3.66
CA VAL A 63 -4.86 12.84 -2.68
C VAL A 63 -4.47 11.42 -2.23
N TRP A 64 -5.45 10.59 -1.87
CA TRP A 64 -5.21 9.21 -1.49
C TRP A 64 -4.62 8.37 -2.63
N LYS A 65 -5.14 8.51 -3.86
CA LYS A 65 -4.59 7.79 -5.03
C LYS A 65 -3.15 8.19 -5.29
N LYS A 66 -2.82 9.48 -5.23
CA LYS A 66 -1.46 9.98 -5.40
C LYS A 66 -0.55 9.48 -4.28
N ALA A 67 -1.01 9.49 -3.03
CA ALA A 67 -0.28 8.91 -1.91
C ALA A 67 0.05 7.43 -2.14
N LEU A 68 -0.91 6.62 -2.65
CA LEU A 68 -0.64 5.23 -3.02
C LEU A 68 0.40 5.10 -4.14
N GLN A 69 0.37 5.97 -5.14
CA GLN A 69 1.39 5.99 -6.20
C GLN A 69 2.77 6.32 -5.64
N ASN A 70 2.87 7.31 -4.76
CA ASN A 70 4.14 7.72 -4.14
C ASN A 70 4.79 6.58 -3.35
N ILE A 71 4.03 5.74 -2.67
CA ILE A 71 4.55 4.60 -1.90
C ILE A 71 4.69 3.32 -2.72
N THR A 72 4.31 3.32 -4.01
CA THR A 72 4.40 2.13 -4.85
C THR A 72 5.85 1.84 -5.21
N SER A 73 6.35 0.65 -4.80
CA SER A 73 7.67 0.17 -5.15
C SER A 73 7.66 -0.55 -6.50
N GLN A 74 8.70 -0.34 -7.30
CA GLN A 74 8.90 -1.04 -8.58
C GLN A 74 9.61 -2.39 -8.40
N VAL A 75 10.38 -2.51 -7.31
CA VAL A 75 11.20 -3.68 -7.02
C VAL A 75 10.93 -4.20 -5.61
N GLU A 76 11.05 -5.51 -5.44
CA GLU A 76 11.10 -6.17 -4.13
C GLU A 76 12.38 -6.97 -4.00
N VAL A 77 12.82 -7.20 -2.78
CA VAL A 77 14.00 -8.02 -2.48
C VAL A 77 13.54 -9.35 -1.92
N ARG A 78 14.01 -10.45 -2.49
CA ARG A 78 13.73 -11.81 -2.02
C ARG A 78 14.99 -12.53 -1.60
N SER A 79 14.93 -13.13 -0.42
CA SER A 79 16.02 -13.96 0.08
C SER A 79 16.08 -15.29 -0.66
N ARG A 80 17.27 -15.67 -1.10
CA ARG A 80 17.55 -16.97 -1.71
C ARG A 80 18.85 -17.53 -1.16
N ARG A 81 18.88 -18.82 -0.88
CA ARG A 81 20.08 -19.53 -0.47
C ARG A 81 20.79 -20.11 -1.69
N VAL A 82 22.04 -19.72 -1.89
CA VAL A 82 22.90 -20.20 -2.98
C VAL A 82 24.24 -20.61 -2.39
N GLY A 83 24.66 -21.88 -2.57
CA GLY A 83 25.94 -22.38 -2.08
C GLY A 83 26.14 -22.24 -0.55
N GLY A 84 25.04 -22.30 0.24
CA GLY A 84 25.11 -22.15 1.70
C GLY A 84 24.97 -20.71 2.22
N ALA A 85 25.18 -19.68 1.39
CA ALA A 85 24.96 -18.28 1.72
C ALA A 85 23.55 -17.80 1.33
N THR A 86 22.99 -16.87 2.10
CA THR A 86 21.67 -16.26 1.79
C THR A 86 21.88 -14.91 1.14
N PHE A 87 21.40 -14.77 -0.09
CA PHE A 87 21.47 -13.54 -0.87
C PHE A 87 20.09 -12.86 -0.94
N GLN A 88 20.10 -11.54 -0.94
CA GLN A 88 18.92 -10.70 -1.16
C GLN A 88 18.84 -10.34 -2.64
N ILE A 89 17.95 -11.00 -3.39
CA ILE A 89 17.88 -10.84 -4.85
C ILE A 89 16.79 -9.85 -5.22
N PRO A 90 17.13 -8.74 -5.92
CA PRO A 90 16.13 -7.79 -6.39
C PRO A 90 15.32 -8.37 -7.54
N GLN A 91 14.00 -8.21 -7.48
CA GLN A 91 13.05 -8.66 -8.50
C GLN A 91 12.04 -7.56 -8.80
N GLU A 92 11.64 -7.43 -10.06
CA GLU A 92 10.55 -6.57 -10.45
C GLU A 92 9.21 -7.09 -9.92
N ILE A 93 8.36 -6.18 -9.51
CA ILE A 93 7.05 -6.50 -8.96
C ILE A 93 6.02 -6.43 -10.10
N ARG A 94 5.15 -7.45 -10.23
CA ARG A 94 4.02 -7.42 -11.16
C ARG A 94 3.01 -6.34 -10.74
N ASP A 95 2.38 -5.66 -11.69
CA ASP A 95 1.50 -4.50 -11.41
C ASP A 95 0.38 -4.82 -10.43
N SER A 96 -0.27 -5.97 -10.55
CA SER A 96 -1.31 -6.39 -9.60
C SER A 96 -0.78 -6.55 -8.17
N ARG A 97 0.50 -6.89 -8.01
CA ARG A 97 1.17 -7.06 -6.72
C ARG A 97 1.67 -5.73 -6.18
N LYS A 98 2.11 -4.79 -7.04
CA LYS A 98 2.52 -3.43 -6.63
C LYS A 98 1.42 -2.77 -5.80
N VAL A 99 0.19 -2.76 -6.33
CA VAL A 99 -0.97 -2.19 -5.64
C VAL A 99 -1.22 -2.86 -4.28
N SER A 100 -1.15 -4.20 -4.22
CA SER A 100 -1.37 -4.93 -2.95
C SER A 100 -0.30 -4.62 -1.90
N ILE A 101 0.96 -4.50 -2.31
CA ILE A 101 2.06 -4.15 -1.40
C ILE A 101 1.89 -2.71 -0.89
N SER A 102 1.55 -1.76 -1.76
CA SER A 102 1.32 -0.36 -1.40
C SER A 102 0.19 -0.22 -0.37
N ILE A 103 -0.94 -0.88 -0.61
CA ILE A 103 -2.08 -0.89 0.32
C ILE A 103 -1.65 -1.46 1.68
N LYS A 104 -0.99 -2.61 1.70
CA LYS A 104 -0.54 -3.24 2.95
C LYS A 104 0.47 -2.40 3.71
N ASN A 105 1.41 -1.75 3.00
CA ASN A 105 2.36 -0.85 3.62
C ASN A 105 1.65 0.36 4.23
N MET A 106 0.76 1.03 3.50
CA MET A 106 -0.01 2.17 4.02
C MET A 106 -0.78 1.78 5.29
N ILE A 107 -1.52 0.67 5.28
CA ILE A 107 -2.29 0.20 6.43
C ILE A 107 -1.37 -0.16 7.62
N SER A 108 -0.28 -0.87 7.35
CA SER A 108 0.66 -1.29 8.40
C SER A 108 1.31 -0.10 9.11
N PHE A 109 1.74 0.91 8.37
CA PHE A 109 2.35 2.11 8.94
C PHE A 109 1.32 3.03 9.59
N SER A 110 0.10 3.13 9.04
CA SER A 110 -1.01 3.82 9.71
C SER A 110 -1.30 3.22 11.09
N ARG A 111 -1.37 1.89 11.21
CA ARG A 111 -1.58 1.21 12.50
C ARG A 111 -0.49 1.49 13.52
N LYS A 112 0.74 1.72 13.09
CA LYS A 112 1.89 2.04 13.96
C LYS A 112 1.93 3.50 14.43
N ARG A 113 1.19 4.40 13.78
CA ARG A 113 1.13 5.80 14.19
C ARG A 113 0.42 5.96 15.55
N SER A 114 0.82 6.98 16.28
CA SER A 114 0.05 7.49 17.42
C SER A 114 -1.22 8.20 16.95
N GLY A 115 -2.30 8.14 17.69
CA GLY A 115 -3.58 8.77 17.39
C GLY A 115 -4.72 8.08 18.13
N ARG A 116 -5.85 8.76 18.28
CA ARG A 116 -7.01 8.26 19.02
C ARG A 116 -7.81 7.21 18.24
N SER A 117 -8.01 7.44 16.95
CA SER A 117 -8.78 6.54 16.06
C SER A 117 -7.95 6.06 14.88
N MET A 118 -8.39 4.94 14.27
CA MET A 118 -7.74 4.44 13.07
C MET A 118 -7.93 5.40 11.87
N ALA A 119 -9.05 6.12 11.81
CA ALA A 119 -9.30 7.12 10.78
C ALA A 119 -8.29 8.29 10.87
N GLU A 120 -8.01 8.77 12.09
CA GLU A 120 -7.00 9.81 12.33
C GLU A 120 -5.60 9.34 11.92
N LYS A 121 -5.20 8.13 12.32
CA LYS A 121 -3.91 7.53 11.97
C LYS A 121 -3.76 7.35 10.46
N LEU A 122 -4.83 6.89 9.80
CA LEU A 122 -4.85 6.68 8.36
C LEU A 122 -4.77 7.99 7.60
N SER A 123 -5.55 9.01 8.00
CA SER A 123 -5.50 10.33 7.38
C SER A 123 -4.10 10.97 7.49
N ALA A 124 -3.45 10.82 8.64
CA ALA A 124 -2.09 11.33 8.87
C ALA A 124 -1.05 10.62 7.99
N GLU A 125 -1.15 9.28 7.81
CA GLU A 125 -0.24 8.55 6.94
C GLU A 125 -0.46 8.88 5.46
N ILE A 126 -1.73 9.03 5.01
CA ILE A 126 -2.06 9.43 3.64
C ILE A 126 -1.47 10.81 3.33
N MET A 127 -1.65 11.79 4.22
CA MET A 127 -1.10 13.14 4.05
C MET A 127 0.43 13.13 3.99
N ALA A 128 1.09 12.39 4.88
CA ALA A 128 2.54 12.24 4.85
C ALA A 128 3.01 11.58 3.53
N ALA A 129 2.35 10.49 3.11
CA ALA A 129 2.69 9.81 1.87
C ALA A 129 2.42 10.67 0.61
N TYR A 130 1.42 11.56 0.65
CA TYR A 130 1.16 12.53 -0.39
C TYR A 130 2.33 13.52 -0.55
N ASN A 131 2.92 13.94 0.55
CA ASN A 131 4.09 14.83 0.61
C ASN A 131 5.44 14.09 0.46
N GLU A 132 5.39 12.80 0.07
CA GLU A 132 6.57 11.95 -0.07
C GLU A 132 7.33 11.74 1.26
N GLU A 133 6.59 11.72 2.35
CA GLU A 133 7.07 11.52 3.72
C GLU A 133 6.37 10.31 4.36
N GLY A 134 6.73 10.03 5.62
CA GLY A 134 6.07 9.00 6.43
C GLY A 134 6.69 7.62 6.32
N GLY A 135 6.16 6.71 7.16
CA GLY A 135 6.73 5.37 7.31
C GLY A 135 6.57 4.49 6.06
N ALA A 136 5.43 4.62 5.38
CA ALA A 136 5.16 3.86 4.16
C ALA A 136 6.08 4.30 2.99
N PHE A 137 6.32 5.59 2.84
CA PHE A 137 7.24 6.12 1.84
C PHE A 137 8.70 5.72 2.14
N LYS A 138 9.13 5.88 3.39
CA LYS A 138 10.46 5.45 3.82
C LYS A 138 10.69 3.96 3.57
N LYS A 139 9.67 3.11 3.78
CA LYS A 139 9.76 1.68 3.48
C LYS A 139 10.01 1.41 2.00
N LYS A 140 9.41 2.18 1.09
CA LYS A 140 9.69 2.12 -0.35
C LYS A 140 11.15 2.46 -0.62
N GLU A 141 11.64 3.59 -0.09
CA GLU A 141 13.03 4.03 -0.28
C GLU A 141 14.04 3.00 0.25
N ASP A 142 13.81 2.47 1.46
CA ASP A 142 14.67 1.42 2.03
C ASP A 142 14.69 0.17 1.16
N THR A 143 13.55 -0.21 0.58
CA THR A 143 13.46 -1.36 -0.34
C THR A 143 14.24 -1.10 -1.63
N HIS A 144 14.15 0.10 -2.20
CA HIS A 144 14.92 0.48 -3.38
C HIS A 144 16.43 0.52 -3.07
N ARG A 145 16.83 1.11 -1.95
CA ARG A 145 18.23 1.14 -1.49
C ARG A 145 18.79 -0.27 -1.32
N MET A 146 18.03 -1.19 -0.71
CA MET A 146 18.42 -2.59 -0.58
C MET A 146 18.53 -3.29 -1.94
N ALA A 147 17.63 -2.98 -2.88
CA ALA A 147 17.66 -3.54 -4.23
C ALA A 147 18.89 -3.07 -5.00
N ASP A 148 19.24 -1.79 -4.89
CA ASP A 148 20.40 -1.20 -5.54
C ASP A 148 21.70 -1.77 -4.97
N ALA A 149 21.82 -1.88 -3.64
CA ALA A 149 22.98 -2.48 -2.99
C ALA A 149 23.20 -3.95 -3.39
N ASN A 150 22.12 -4.67 -3.72
CA ASN A 150 22.18 -6.09 -4.11
C ASN A 150 22.07 -6.30 -5.63
N LYS A 151 22.20 -5.25 -6.44
CA LYS A 151 22.02 -5.31 -7.90
C LYS A 151 22.96 -6.31 -8.57
N ALA A 152 24.17 -6.50 -8.05
CA ALA A 152 25.14 -7.47 -8.53
C ALA A 152 24.63 -8.92 -8.52
N PHE A 153 23.68 -9.24 -7.61
CA PHE A 153 23.10 -10.59 -7.48
C PHE A 153 21.84 -10.79 -8.32
N SER A 154 21.48 -9.82 -9.17
CA SER A 154 20.28 -9.88 -10.03
C SER A 154 20.27 -11.06 -11.01
N HIS A 155 21.45 -11.57 -11.39
CA HIS A 155 21.59 -12.74 -12.28
C HIS A 155 21.13 -14.05 -11.62
N PHE A 156 20.97 -14.11 -10.31
CA PHE A 156 20.38 -15.27 -9.60
C PHE A 156 18.84 -15.26 -9.62
N ARG A 157 18.21 -14.43 -10.43
CA ARG A 157 16.74 -14.47 -10.67
C ARG A 157 16.30 -15.84 -11.22
N PHE A 158 15.01 -16.13 -11.01
CA PHE A 158 14.26 -17.18 -11.72
C PHE A 158 13.22 -16.57 -12.61
#